data_b66e9a9a527d09f21630743ba42dacbb
#
_entry.id   b66e9a9a527d09f21630743ba42dacbb
#
_cell.length_a   1.000
_cell.length_b   1.000
_cell.length_c   1.000
_cell.angle_alpha   90.00
_cell.angle_beta   90.00
_cell.angle_gamma   90.00
#
_symmetry.space_group_name_H-M   'P 1'
#
loop_
_entity.id
_entity.type
_entity.pdbx_description
1 polymer ?
#
loop_
_entity_poly.entity_id
_entity_poly.type
_entity_poly.pdbx_seq_one_letter_code
_entity_poly.pdbx_strand_id
1 'polypeptide(L)'
;MGFFDAVTGGSFLNLSIFALNITPYITSSIIMQLLTIAIPKLEEMQRDGEDGRKKIAEITRYLTVALALIEAIAMAIGFSRGGYLEQSDSTAVYVMNIIMVIFTLTAGSAVLMWIGERITEKGVGNGISIVLTINIISRMPNDIGTLYQQFISGKTVPKGILAAVIILAIIVAMVVFVVLLQDGVRKIPVQYSK
;
A
#
# COMPACT_ATOMS: atom_id res chain seq x y z
N MET A 1 8.65 8.34 -9.73
CA MET A 1 7.85 8.66 -8.52
C MET A 1 6.38 8.22 -8.63
N GLY A 2 5.84 7.97 -9.83
CA GLY A 2 4.40 7.69 -10.03
C GLY A 2 3.81 6.46 -9.34
N PHE A 3 4.55 5.35 -9.21
CA PHE A 3 3.99 4.11 -8.65
C PHE A 3 3.67 4.23 -7.15
N PHE A 4 4.61 4.71 -6.35
CA PHE A 4 4.39 4.89 -4.91
C PHE A 4 3.26 5.88 -4.63
N ASP A 5 3.20 6.96 -5.39
CA ASP A 5 2.17 7.96 -5.24
C ASP A 5 0.78 7.43 -5.65
N ALA A 6 0.70 6.59 -6.67
CA ALA A 6 -0.54 5.93 -7.08
C ALA A 6 -1.06 4.99 -5.98
N VAL A 7 -0.20 4.16 -5.37
CA VAL A 7 -0.58 3.22 -4.31
C VAL A 7 -0.97 3.94 -3.02
N THR A 8 -0.34 5.09 -2.73
CA THR A 8 -0.64 5.90 -1.54
C THR A 8 -1.80 6.89 -1.72
N GLY A 9 -2.47 6.88 -2.89
CA GLY A 9 -3.58 7.79 -3.15
C GLY A 9 -3.18 9.27 -3.20
N GLY A 10 -1.92 9.58 -3.56
CA GLY A 10 -1.38 10.95 -3.56
C GLY A 10 -0.82 11.42 -2.23
N SER A 11 -0.92 10.62 -1.18
CA SER A 11 -0.46 10.99 0.16
C SER A 11 1.04 11.21 0.24
N PHE A 12 1.81 10.52 -0.60
CA PHE A 12 3.28 10.65 -0.65
C PHE A 12 3.73 12.03 -1.16
N LEU A 13 3.21 12.48 -2.32
CA LEU A 13 3.58 13.78 -2.89
C LEU A 13 3.02 14.97 -2.09
N ASN A 14 1.88 14.78 -1.43
CA ASN A 14 1.27 15.81 -0.59
C ASN A 14 1.81 15.85 0.84
N LEU A 15 2.87 15.09 1.16
CA LEU A 15 3.48 15.02 2.49
C LEU A 15 2.44 14.77 3.60
N SER A 16 1.46 13.93 3.31
CA SER A 16 0.37 13.60 4.23
C SER A 16 0.88 12.76 5.41
N ILE A 17 0.16 12.82 6.52
CA ILE A 17 0.35 11.94 7.68
C ILE A 17 0.30 10.45 7.27
N PHE A 18 -0.46 10.15 6.23
CA PHE A 18 -0.63 8.81 5.68
C PHE A 18 0.34 8.48 4.52
N ALA A 19 1.46 9.21 4.40
CA ALA A 19 2.40 9.02 3.29
C ALA A 19 3.03 7.61 3.24
N LEU A 20 3.24 6.96 4.40
CA LEU A 20 3.68 5.55 4.48
C LEU A 20 2.56 4.57 4.11
N ASN A 21 1.31 5.03 4.14
CA ASN A 21 0.14 4.19 3.89
C ASN A 21 0.14 2.92 4.77
N ILE A 22 -0.33 1.82 4.23
CA ILE A 22 -0.39 0.50 4.87
C ILE A 22 0.81 -0.39 4.47
N THR A 23 1.78 0.16 3.74
CA THR A 23 2.96 -0.56 3.22
C THR A 23 3.74 -1.30 4.31
N PRO A 24 4.06 -0.69 5.48
CA PRO A 24 4.77 -1.39 6.55
C PRO A 24 4.03 -2.62 7.06
N TYR A 25 2.69 -2.57 7.10
CA TYR A 25 1.88 -3.71 7.53
C TYR A 25 1.89 -4.86 6.50
N ILE A 26 1.80 -4.54 5.20
CA ILE A 26 1.87 -5.56 4.15
C ILE A 26 3.23 -6.27 4.21
N THR A 27 4.31 -5.51 4.30
CA THR A 27 5.67 -6.04 4.43
C THR A 27 5.82 -6.92 5.66
N SER A 28 5.33 -6.46 6.83
CA SER A 28 5.33 -7.24 8.07
C SER A 28 4.56 -8.54 7.95
N SER A 29 3.38 -8.49 7.34
CA SER A 29 2.53 -9.66 7.14
C SER A 29 3.21 -10.72 6.25
N ILE A 30 3.86 -10.29 5.17
CA ILE A 30 4.64 -11.19 4.30
C ILE A 30 5.83 -11.79 5.06
N ILE A 31 6.58 -10.98 5.79
CA ILE A 31 7.69 -11.44 6.63
C ILE A 31 7.19 -12.50 7.63
N MET A 32 6.10 -12.23 8.34
CA MET A 32 5.54 -13.17 9.31
C MET A 32 5.06 -14.47 8.66
N GLN A 33 4.45 -14.42 7.47
CA GLN A 33 4.07 -15.62 6.71
C GLN A 33 5.28 -16.48 6.35
N LEU A 34 6.39 -15.86 5.93
CA LEU A 34 7.63 -16.57 5.63
C LEU A 34 8.29 -17.13 6.90
N LEU A 35 8.29 -16.38 8.00
CA LEU A 35 8.83 -16.81 9.28
C LEU A 35 8.03 -17.98 9.89
N THR A 36 6.71 -18.03 9.69
CA THR A 36 5.89 -19.19 10.16
C THR A 36 6.24 -20.48 9.44
N ILE A 37 6.78 -20.41 8.23
CA ILE A 37 7.28 -21.60 7.51
C ILE A 37 8.70 -21.96 7.97
N ALA A 38 9.54 -20.95 8.28
CA ALA A 38 10.94 -21.15 8.59
C ALA A 38 11.20 -21.50 10.06
N ILE A 39 10.36 -21.05 10.99
CA ILE A 39 10.54 -21.21 12.44
C ILE A 39 9.49 -22.18 13.00
N PRO A 40 9.89 -23.40 13.47
CA PRO A 40 8.94 -24.40 13.96
C PRO A 40 8.01 -23.90 15.06
N LYS A 41 8.51 -23.06 15.96
CA LYS A 41 7.72 -22.48 17.06
C LYS A 41 6.57 -21.59 16.57
N LEU A 42 6.78 -20.86 15.48
CA LEU A 42 5.73 -20.02 14.87
C LEU A 42 4.75 -20.90 14.08
N GLU A 43 5.22 -21.98 13.46
CA GLU A 43 4.37 -22.97 12.81
C GLU A 43 3.44 -23.66 13.81
N GLU A 44 3.94 -24.07 14.99
CA GLU A 44 3.13 -24.61 16.08
C GLU A 44 2.07 -23.60 16.52
N MET A 45 2.45 -22.34 16.75
CA MET A 45 1.48 -21.28 17.08
C MET A 45 0.40 -21.10 16.01
N GLN A 46 0.74 -21.25 14.73
CA GLN A 46 -0.25 -21.16 13.65
C GLN A 46 -1.23 -22.36 13.66
N ARG A 47 -0.77 -23.52 14.11
CA ARG A 47 -1.59 -24.75 14.26
C ARG A 47 -2.44 -24.74 15.53
N ASP A 48 -2.10 -23.97 16.55
CA ASP A 48 -2.84 -23.83 17.82
C ASP A 48 -4.23 -23.19 17.69
N GLY A 49 -4.72 -22.99 16.45
CA GLY A 49 -6.06 -22.49 16.19
C GLY A 49 -6.20 -20.99 16.37
N GLU A 50 -7.28 -20.54 17.01
CA GLU A 50 -7.63 -19.12 17.07
C GLU A 50 -6.70 -18.31 17.98
N ASP A 51 -6.28 -18.88 19.10
CA ASP A 51 -5.40 -18.22 20.07
C ASP A 51 -3.97 -18.04 19.52
N GLY A 52 -3.47 -19.04 18.80
CA GLY A 52 -2.18 -18.93 18.12
C GLY A 52 -2.19 -17.88 17.02
N ARG A 53 -3.25 -17.80 16.24
CA ARG A 53 -3.43 -16.75 15.20
C ARG A 53 -3.48 -15.35 15.80
N LYS A 54 -4.13 -15.16 16.96
CA LYS A 54 -4.15 -13.88 17.67
C LYS A 54 -2.75 -13.45 18.09
N LYS A 55 -1.92 -14.36 18.60
CA LYS A 55 -0.52 -14.07 18.97
C LYS A 55 0.33 -13.71 17.75
N ILE A 56 0.16 -14.41 16.62
CA ILE A 56 0.86 -14.08 15.38
C ILE A 56 0.45 -12.69 14.88
N ALA A 57 -0.83 -12.34 14.94
CA ALA A 57 -1.32 -11.01 14.58
C ALA A 57 -0.73 -9.93 15.50
N GLU A 58 -0.59 -10.18 16.80
CA GLU A 58 0.04 -9.26 17.74
C GLU A 58 1.52 -9.03 17.40
N ILE A 59 2.28 -10.08 17.12
CA ILE A 59 3.68 -9.97 16.69
C ILE A 59 3.77 -9.18 15.37
N THR A 60 2.85 -9.41 14.43
CA THR A 60 2.78 -8.67 13.17
C THR A 60 2.57 -7.18 13.41
N ARG A 61 1.73 -6.79 14.37
CA ARG A 61 1.51 -5.38 14.74
C ARG A 61 2.79 -4.72 15.26
N TYR A 62 3.51 -5.38 16.18
CA TYR A 62 4.78 -4.85 16.68
C TYR A 62 5.82 -4.70 15.57
N LEU A 63 5.92 -5.71 14.70
CA LEU A 63 6.82 -5.66 13.55
C LEU A 63 6.43 -4.53 12.58
N THR A 64 5.13 -4.31 12.37
CA THR A 64 4.62 -3.21 11.54
C THR A 64 5.06 -1.85 12.08
N VAL A 65 4.90 -1.61 13.39
CA VAL A 65 5.30 -0.33 13.99
C VAL A 65 6.83 -0.13 13.90
N ALA A 66 7.61 -1.19 14.11
CA ALA A 66 9.06 -1.13 13.97
C ALA A 66 9.49 -0.80 12.52
N LEU A 67 8.88 -1.45 11.52
CA LEU A 67 9.16 -1.16 10.11
C LEU A 67 8.67 0.24 9.72
N ALA A 68 7.49 0.65 10.17
CA ALA A 68 6.97 2.00 9.94
C ALA A 68 7.92 3.07 10.49
N LEU A 69 8.52 2.83 11.66
CA LEU A 69 9.51 3.74 12.24
C LEU A 69 10.77 3.84 11.36
N ILE A 70 11.28 2.72 10.88
CA ILE A 70 12.46 2.67 10.00
C ILE A 70 12.18 3.41 8.68
N GLU A 71 11.02 3.14 8.05
CA GLU A 71 10.60 3.81 6.83
C GLU A 71 10.37 5.31 7.05
N ALA A 72 9.77 5.70 8.20
CA ALA A 72 9.56 7.09 8.57
C ALA A 72 10.88 7.85 8.75
N ILE A 73 11.91 7.23 9.34
CA ILE A 73 13.25 7.80 9.47
C ILE A 73 13.85 8.05 8.07
N ALA A 74 13.78 7.07 7.19
CA ALA A 74 14.30 7.19 5.84
C ALA A 74 13.60 8.31 5.06
N MET A 75 12.26 8.41 5.18
CA MET A 75 11.46 9.47 4.57
C MET A 75 11.79 10.85 5.16
N ALA A 76 11.88 10.99 6.47
CA ALA A 76 12.18 12.25 7.14
C ALA A 76 13.56 12.79 6.70
N ILE A 77 14.57 11.90 6.57
CA ILE A 77 15.88 12.26 6.02
C ILE A 77 15.74 12.69 4.56
N GLY A 78 14.93 11.99 3.77
CA GLY A 78 14.65 12.35 2.38
C GLY A 78 14.00 13.73 2.24
N PHE A 79 13.01 14.04 3.06
CA PHE A 79 12.34 15.34 3.09
C PHE A 79 13.26 16.47 3.54
N SER A 80 14.11 16.20 4.53
CA SER A 80 15.13 17.11 5.00
C SER A 80 16.12 17.50 3.88
N ARG A 81 16.66 16.49 3.18
CA ARG A 81 17.58 16.71 2.06
C ARG A 81 16.92 17.34 0.83
N GLY A 82 15.64 17.08 0.62
CA GLY A 82 14.84 17.64 -0.46
C GLY A 82 14.42 19.09 -0.24
N GLY A 83 14.73 19.68 0.92
CA GLY A 83 14.38 21.07 1.25
C GLY A 83 12.89 21.26 1.59
N TYR A 84 12.16 20.16 1.88
CA TYR A 84 10.75 20.22 2.28
C TYR A 84 10.55 20.55 3.76
N LEU A 85 11.59 20.42 4.57
CA LEU A 85 11.57 20.83 5.97
C LEU A 85 12.24 22.20 6.10
N GLU A 86 11.56 23.08 6.80
CA GLU A 86 12.07 24.42 7.07
C GLU A 86 13.40 24.35 7.82
N GLN A 87 14.45 24.89 7.21
CA GLN A 87 15.76 24.99 7.85
C GLN A 87 15.69 26.14 8.85
N SER A 88 15.60 25.77 10.13
CA SER A 88 15.72 26.74 11.21
C SER A 88 17.19 27.05 11.50
N ASP A 89 17.49 28.29 11.84
CA ASP A 89 18.85 28.73 12.29
C ASP A 89 19.30 27.98 13.55
N SER A 90 18.36 27.40 14.31
CA SER A 90 18.63 26.57 15.48
C SER A 90 18.65 25.09 15.13
N THR A 91 19.79 24.42 15.30
CA THR A 91 19.94 22.97 15.13
C THR A 91 18.95 22.19 15.97
N ALA A 92 18.63 22.67 17.18
CA ALA A 92 17.67 22.00 18.07
C ALA A 92 16.25 21.99 17.50
N VAL A 93 15.78 23.09 16.91
CA VAL A 93 14.45 23.17 16.28
C VAL A 93 14.40 22.27 15.04
N TYR A 94 15.46 22.26 14.24
CA TYR A 94 15.54 21.40 13.07
C TYR A 94 15.44 19.90 13.42
N VAL A 95 16.19 19.44 14.43
CA VAL A 95 16.12 18.07 14.91
C VAL A 95 14.73 17.73 15.47
N MET A 96 14.10 18.67 16.21
CA MET A 96 12.75 18.50 16.71
C MET A 96 11.75 18.31 15.58
N ASN A 97 11.84 19.08 14.49
CA ASN A 97 10.98 18.94 13.32
C ASN A 97 11.13 17.58 12.67
N ILE A 98 12.36 17.06 12.52
CA ILE A 98 12.60 15.71 11.99
C ILE A 98 11.94 14.65 12.89
N ILE A 99 12.12 14.76 14.19
CA ILE A 99 11.51 13.83 15.17
C ILE A 99 9.99 13.86 15.08
N MET A 100 9.38 15.04 15.00
CA MET A 100 7.93 15.18 14.82
C MET A 100 7.43 14.52 13.55
N VAL A 101 8.13 14.69 12.43
CA VAL A 101 7.77 14.04 11.16
C VAL A 101 7.82 12.52 11.30
N ILE A 102 8.88 11.96 11.91
CA ILE A 102 9.02 10.52 12.13
C ILE A 102 7.84 9.96 12.94
N PHE A 103 7.53 10.56 14.08
CA PHE A 103 6.43 10.10 14.92
C PHE A 103 5.08 10.26 14.24
N THR A 104 4.86 11.35 13.51
CA THR A 104 3.61 11.61 12.78
C THR A 104 3.37 10.57 11.69
N LEU A 105 4.37 10.26 10.87
CA LEU A 105 4.29 9.26 9.82
C LEU A 105 4.08 7.85 10.39
N THR A 106 4.80 7.50 11.45
CA THR A 106 4.64 6.21 12.14
C THR A 106 3.24 6.07 12.73
N ALA A 107 2.74 7.11 13.38
CA ALA A 107 1.38 7.14 13.95
C ALA A 107 0.31 7.01 12.86
N GLY A 108 0.48 7.71 11.72
CA GLY A 108 -0.43 7.61 10.57
C GLY A 108 -0.54 6.19 10.03
N SER A 109 0.58 5.50 9.84
CA SER A 109 0.61 4.11 9.40
C SER A 109 -0.03 3.16 10.44
N ALA A 110 0.23 3.38 11.74
CA ALA A 110 -0.38 2.59 12.81
C ALA A 110 -1.91 2.76 12.86
N VAL A 111 -2.41 3.98 12.64
CA VAL A 111 -3.86 4.25 12.55
C VAL A 111 -4.48 3.54 11.35
N LEU A 112 -3.85 3.59 10.18
CA LEU A 112 -4.34 2.88 8.98
C LEU A 112 -4.35 1.35 9.18
N MET A 113 -3.32 0.80 9.81
CA MET A 113 -3.28 -0.61 10.20
C MET A 113 -4.47 -0.95 11.10
N TRP A 114 -4.71 -0.17 12.16
CA TRP A 114 -5.83 -0.38 13.07
C TRP A 114 -7.18 -0.31 12.37
N ILE A 115 -7.39 0.67 11.46
CA ILE A 115 -8.60 0.78 10.65
C ILE A 115 -8.78 -0.47 9.77
N GLY A 116 -7.73 -0.91 9.07
CA GLY A 116 -7.76 -2.10 8.22
C GLY A 116 -8.13 -3.37 9.00
N GLU A 117 -7.57 -3.55 10.20
CA GLU A 117 -7.91 -4.67 11.09
C GLU A 117 -9.37 -4.59 11.56
N ARG A 118 -9.86 -3.41 11.94
CA ARG A 118 -11.26 -3.22 12.34
C ARG A 118 -12.25 -3.52 11.21
N ILE A 119 -11.90 -3.18 9.97
CA ILE A 119 -12.70 -3.54 8.81
C ILE A 119 -12.71 -5.06 8.63
N THR A 120 -11.57 -5.74 8.81
CA THR A 120 -11.47 -7.20 8.72
C THR A 120 -12.26 -7.90 9.83
N GLU A 121 -12.20 -7.41 11.07
CA GLU A 121 -12.87 -8.01 12.22
C GLU A 121 -14.39 -7.83 12.20
N LYS A 122 -14.87 -6.64 11.79
CA LYS A 122 -16.30 -6.25 11.92
C LYS A 122 -16.99 -5.98 10.59
N GLY A 123 -16.24 -5.96 9.50
CA GLY A 123 -16.73 -5.66 8.16
C GLY A 123 -16.78 -6.89 7.26
N VAL A 124 -16.67 -6.64 5.96
CA VAL A 124 -16.71 -7.67 4.92
C VAL A 124 -15.37 -7.76 4.24
N GLY A 125 -14.80 -8.95 4.18
CA GLY A 125 -13.58 -9.25 3.44
C GLY A 125 -12.30 -8.79 4.14
N ASN A 126 -11.24 -8.57 3.37
CA ASN A 126 -9.93 -8.15 3.88
C ASN A 126 -9.86 -6.61 3.94
N GLY A 127 -9.86 -6.05 5.15
CA GLY A 127 -9.83 -4.60 5.36
C GLY A 127 -8.61 -3.91 4.78
N ILE A 128 -7.46 -4.59 4.76
CA ILE A 128 -6.23 -4.06 4.15
C ILE A 128 -6.40 -3.86 2.65
N SER A 129 -6.98 -4.84 1.98
CA SER A 129 -7.29 -4.74 0.55
C SER A 129 -8.30 -3.63 0.26
N ILE A 130 -9.29 -3.43 1.16
CA ILE A 130 -10.27 -2.34 1.05
C ILE A 130 -9.58 -0.98 1.16
N VAL A 131 -8.70 -0.79 2.13
CA VAL A 131 -7.95 0.48 2.29
C VAL A 131 -7.11 0.77 1.05
N LEU A 132 -6.39 -0.22 0.51
CA LEU A 132 -5.62 -0.07 -0.74
C LEU A 132 -6.51 0.30 -1.93
N THR A 133 -7.65 -0.38 -2.07
CA THR A 133 -8.60 -0.14 -3.15
C THR A 133 -9.15 1.29 -3.07
N ILE A 134 -9.52 1.76 -1.88
CA ILE A 134 -10.00 3.14 -1.69
C ILE A 134 -8.92 4.14 -2.07
N ASN A 135 -7.66 3.93 -1.67
CA ASN A 135 -6.55 4.81 -2.02
C ASN A 135 -6.34 4.91 -3.54
N ILE A 136 -6.42 3.79 -4.26
CA ILE A 136 -6.30 3.78 -5.72
C ILE A 136 -7.49 4.49 -6.37
N ILE A 137 -8.72 4.15 -5.95
CA ILE A 137 -9.95 4.73 -6.53
C ILE A 137 -10.04 6.23 -6.25
N SER A 138 -9.57 6.71 -5.11
CA SER A 138 -9.62 8.14 -4.75
C SER A 138 -8.86 9.04 -5.73
N ARG A 139 -7.87 8.51 -6.43
CA ARG A 139 -7.10 9.23 -7.45
C ARG A 139 -7.67 9.13 -8.86
N MET A 140 -8.51 8.15 -9.13
CA MET A 140 -9.05 7.94 -10.49
C MET A 140 -9.62 9.21 -11.14
N PRO A 141 -10.38 10.08 -10.44
CA PRO A 141 -10.90 11.30 -11.05
C PRO A 141 -9.79 12.25 -11.54
N ASN A 142 -8.73 12.41 -10.76
CA ASN A 142 -7.59 13.26 -11.14
C ASN A 142 -6.79 12.64 -12.29
N ASP A 143 -6.58 11.34 -12.27
CA ASP A 143 -5.83 10.62 -13.29
C ASP A 143 -6.58 10.62 -14.63
N ILE A 144 -7.92 10.47 -14.61
CA ILE A 144 -8.77 10.61 -15.80
C ILE A 144 -8.69 12.05 -16.34
N GLY A 145 -8.73 13.05 -15.47
CA GLY A 145 -8.56 14.46 -15.84
C GLY A 145 -7.21 14.72 -16.51
N THR A 146 -6.14 14.14 -15.98
CA THR A 146 -4.79 14.24 -16.55
C THR A 146 -4.69 13.55 -17.91
N LEU A 147 -5.26 12.35 -18.05
CA LEU A 147 -5.33 11.65 -19.33
C LEU A 147 -6.11 12.46 -20.38
N TYR A 148 -7.23 13.06 -19.99
CA TYR A 148 -8.01 13.93 -20.85
C TYR A 148 -7.20 15.13 -21.33
N GLN A 149 -6.53 15.82 -20.43
CA GLN A 149 -5.70 17.00 -20.78
C GLN A 149 -4.52 16.63 -21.66
N GLN A 150 -3.85 15.52 -21.39
CA GLN A 150 -2.63 15.12 -22.09
C GLN A 150 -2.91 14.53 -23.47
N PHE A 151 -3.96 13.75 -23.63
CA PHE A 151 -4.21 12.97 -24.84
C PHE A 151 -5.39 13.47 -25.70
N ILE A 152 -6.34 14.19 -25.12
CA ILE A 152 -7.57 14.59 -25.80
C ILE A 152 -7.63 16.10 -26.00
N SER A 153 -7.36 16.88 -24.95
CA SER A 153 -7.44 18.34 -24.98
C SER A 153 -6.43 18.95 -25.98
N GLY A 154 -6.89 19.91 -26.75
CA GLY A 154 -6.05 20.61 -27.74
C GLY A 154 -5.73 19.82 -29.03
N LYS A 155 -6.26 18.61 -29.21
CA LYS A 155 -6.10 17.83 -30.44
C LYS A 155 -7.32 17.97 -31.37
N THR A 156 -7.11 17.72 -32.65
CA THR A 156 -8.22 17.64 -33.64
C THR A 156 -9.23 16.56 -33.21
N VAL A 157 -10.51 16.82 -33.38
CA VAL A 157 -11.61 15.94 -32.97
C VAL A 157 -11.40 14.45 -33.30
N PRO A 158 -10.97 14.07 -34.51
CA PRO A 158 -10.74 12.66 -34.85
C PRO A 158 -9.60 12.03 -34.03
N LYS A 159 -8.53 12.78 -33.79
CA LYS A 159 -7.38 12.29 -32.97
C LYS A 159 -7.74 12.17 -31.50
N GLY A 160 -8.57 13.07 -30.99
CA GLY A 160 -9.06 13.00 -29.58
C GLY A 160 -9.96 11.79 -29.35
N ILE A 161 -10.90 11.52 -30.29
CA ILE A 161 -11.77 10.34 -30.23
C ILE A 161 -10.94 9.04 -30.31
N LEU A 162 -9.99 8.98 -31.26
CA LEU A 162 -9.12 7.81 -31.39
C LEU A 162 -8.33 7.55 -30.11
N ALA A 163 -7.76 8.59 -29.51
CA ALA A 163 -7.04 8.47 -28.24
C ALA A 163 -7.93 7.96 -27.09
N ALA A 164 -9.16 8.49 -26.99
CA ALA A 164 -10.12 8.05 -25.96
C ALA A 164 -10.49 6.56 -26.12
N VAL A 165 -10.73 6.10 -27.36
CA VAL A 165 -11.05 4.69 -27.67
C VAL A 165 -9.86 3.79 -27.33
N ILE A 166 -8.64 4.19 -27.68
CA ILE A 166 -7.43 3.41 -27.35
C ILE A 166 -7.23 3.31 -25.85
N ILE A 167 -7.37 4.40 -25.10
CA ILE A 167 -7.23 4.40 -23.63
C ILE A 167 -8.27 3.46 -23.01
N LEU A 168 -9.54 3.56 -23.41
CA LEU A 168 -10.59 2.69 -22.93
C LEU A 168 -10.32 1.22 -23.25
N ALA A 169 -9.89 0.93 -24.47
CA ALA A 169 -9.53 -0.43 -24.89
C ALA A 169 -8.39 -1.01 -24.03
N ILE A 170 -7.36 -0.22 -23.73
CA ILE A 170 -6.25 -0.64 -22.85
C ILE A 170 -6.75 -0.94 -21.44
N ILE A 171 -7.58 -0.06 -20.86
CA ILE A 171 -8.13 -0.27 -19.52
C ILE A 171 -8.95 -1.57 -19.47
N VAL A 172 -9.85 -1.79 -20.43
CA VAL A 172 -10.66 -3.00 -20.52
C VAL A 172 -9.77 -4.24 -20.71
N ALA A 173 -8.78 -4.18 -21.60
CA ALA A 173 -7.85 -5.28 -21.83
C ALA A 173 -7.06 -5.64 -20.55
N MET A 174 -6.60 -4.65 -19.77
CA MET A 174 -5.93 -4.89 -18.49
C MET A 174 -6.85 -5.58 -17.47
N VAL A 175 -8.11 -5.12 -17.35
CA VAL A 175 -9.08 -5.74 -16.44
C VAL A 175 -9.34 -7.20 -16.82
N VAL A 176 -9.61 -7.44 -18.11
CA VAL A 176 -9.83 -8.81 -18.62
C VAL A 176 -8.61 -9.69 -18.38
N PHE A 177 -7.40 -9.18 -18.63
CA PHE A 177 -6.16 -9.92 -18.41
C PHE A 177 -5.97 -10.29 -16.94
N VAL A 178 -6.22 -9.36 -16.01
CA VAL A 178 -6.11 -9.61 -14.55
C VAL A 178 -7.13 -10.66 -14.10
N VAL A 179 -8.39 -10.57 -14.58
CA VAL A 179 -9.43 -11.57 -14.26
C VAL A 179 -9.05 -12.95 -14.80
N LEU A 180 -8.55 -13.04 -16.04
CA LEU A 180 -8.10 -14.31 -16.61
C LEU A 180 -6.91 -14.92 -15.84
N LEU A 181 -6.00 -14.10 -15.35
CA LEU A 181 -4.90 -14.56 -14.50
C LEU A 181 -5.40 -15.07 -13.14
N GLN A 182 -6.36 -14.38 -12.55
CA GLN A 182 -6.92 -14.75 -11.24
C GLN A 182 -7.72 -16.04 -11.30
N ASP A 183 -8.49 -16.25 -12.36
CA ASP A 183 -9.28 -17.46 -12.58
C ASP A 183 -8.47 -18.62 -13.19
N GLY A 184 -7.20 -18.38 -13.52
CA GLY A 184 -6.29 -19.34 -14.11
C GLY A 184 -5.94 -20.47 -13.13
N VAL A 185 -6.45 -21.68 -13.38
CA VAL A 185 -6.18 -22.89 -12.56
C VAL A 185 -5.26 -23.84 -13.33
N ARG A 186 -4.13 -24.19 -12.74
CA ARG A 186 -3.26 -25.24 -13.29
C ARG A 186 -3.81 -26.61 -12.88
N LYS A 187 -4.39 -27.36 -13.82
CA LYS A 187 -4.82 -28.73 -13.62
C LYS A 187 -3.63 -29.68 -13.80
N ILE A 188 -3.24 -30.39 -12.73
CA ILE A 188 -2.22 -31.45 -12.78
C ILE A 188 -2.96 -32.79 -12.80
N PRO A 189 -2.87 -33.59 -13.88
CA PRO A 189 -3.47 -34.94 -13.90
C PRO A 189 -2.70 -35.83 -12.95
N VAL A 190 -3.39 -36.35 -11.93
CA VAL A 190 -2.83 -37.34 -10.99
C VAL A 190 -3.44 -38.70 -11.32
N GLN A 191 -2.60 -39.66 -11.68
CA GLN A 191 -3.03 -41.06 -11.81
C GLN A 191 -2.92 -41.71 -10.44
N TYR A 192 -4.05 -42.10 -9.89
CA TYR A 192 -4.09 -42.99 -8.72
C TYR A 192 -3.85 -44.43 -9.17
N SER A 193 -2.81 -45.06 -8.68
CA SER A 193 -2.65 -46.48 -8.74
C SER A 193 -3.75 -47.13 -7.89
N LYS A 194 -4.57 -47.99 -8.51
CA LYS A 194 -5.50 -48.86 -7.81
C LYS A 194 -4.76 -50.01 -7.14
#